data_36682ec4830ed1b3c64f3153a86c7382
#
_entry.id   36682ec4830ed1b3c64f3153a86c7382
#
_cell.length_a   1.000
_cell.length_b   1.000
_cell.length_c   1.000
_cell.angle_alpha   90.00
_cell.angle_beta   90.00
_cell.angle_gamma   90.00
#
_symmetry.space_group_name_H-M   'P 1'
#
loop_
_entity.id
_entity.type
_entity.pdbx_description
1 polymer ?
#
loop_
_entity_poly.entity_id
_entity_poly.type
_entity_poly.pdbx_seq_one_letter_code
_entity_poly.pdbx_strand_id
1 'polypeptide(L)'
;MMNKILSFLLLLSSLVHSNEISFYKIKSSDDQSSEISFLLDKVSFIKSYSLVDPSRIVIDVYQSALKSDFEEKYNYPIKLVRASSKEDLTRIVIDLYEYVNWSKPTQEKTDEGILLKINVKKN
;
A
#
# COMPACT_ATOMS: atom_id res chain seq x y z
N MET A 1 15.98 12.62 39.62
CA MET A 1 16.60 11.50 38.89
C MET A 1 15.57 10.56 38.31
N MET A 2 14.62 10.06 39.09
CA MET A 2 13.61 9.13 38.60
C MET A 2 12.73 9.74 37.51
N ASN A 3 12.38 11.03 37.61
CA ASN A 3 11.55 11.69 36.60
C ASN A 3 12.24 11.80 35.23
N LYS A 4 13.56 11.96 35.22
CA LYS A 4 14.33 12.01 33.96
C LYS A 4 14.36 10.68 33.26
N ILE A 5 14.44 9.60 34.00
CA ILE A 5 14.44 8.24 33.45
C ILE A 5 13.07 7.90 32.86
N LEU A 6 11.99 8.28 33.57
CA LEU A 6 10.63 8.08 33.07
C LEU A 6 10.37 8.87 31.78
N SER A 7 10.83 10.12 31.72
CA SER A 7 10.69 10.94 30.53
C SER A 7 11.43 10.33 29.33
N PHE A 8 12.61 9.77 29.57
CA PHE A 8 13.40 9.12 28.54
C PHE A 8 12.69 7.87 27.98
N LEU A 9 12.12 7.06 28.87
CA LEU A 9 11.39 5.86 28.47
C LEU A 9 10.13 6.22 27.66
N LEU A 10 9.41 7.25 28.04
CA LEU A 10 8.25 7.74 27.29
C LEU A 10 8.63 8.21 25.89
N LEU A 11 9.77 8.90 25.77
CA LEU A 11 10.29 9.33 24.48
C LEU A 11 10.61 8.15 23.56
N LEU A 12 11.25 7.11 24.09
CA LEU A 12 11.54 5.90 23.34
C LEU A 12 10.26 5.23 22.85
N SER A 13 9.24 5.14 23.70
CA SER A 13 7.95 4.57 23.31
C SER A 13 7.29 5.37 22.19
N SER A 14 7.38 6.69 22.22
CA SER A 14 6.78 7.55 21.19
C SER A 14 7.49 7.47 19.85
N LEU A 15 8.74 6.99 19.81
CA LEU A 15 9.48 6.81 18.56
C LEU A 15 9.11 5.52 17.83
N VAL A 16 8.47 4.58 18.51
CA VAL A 16 8.06 3.31 17.91
C VAL A 16 6.62 3.43 17.43
N HIS A 17 6.45 3.66 16.14
CA HIS A 17 5.12 3.75 15.54
C HIS A 17 5.12 3.08 14.16
N SER A 18 3.94 2.64 13.75
CA SER A 18 3.75 2.01 12.46
C SER A 18 3.89 3.03 11.33
N ASN A 19 4.28 2.52 10.17
CA ASN A 19 4.29 3.28 8.92
C ASN A 19 2.85 3.61 8.54
N GLU A 20 2.54 4.88 8.32
CA GLU A 20 1.21 5.29 7.91
C GLU A 20 1.09 5.23 6.39
N ILE A 21 0.01 4.60 5.91
CA ILE A 21 -0.25 4.45 4.49
C ILE A 21 -1.54 5.18 4.13
N SER A 22 -1.52 5.87 3.01
CA SER A 22 -2.71 6.49 2.44
C SER A 22 -2.74 6.26 0.93
N PHE A 23 -3.95 6.19 0.37
CA PHE A 23 -4.10 6.13 -1.08
C PHE A 23 -3.61 7.43 -1.70
N TYR A 24 -2.87 7.33 -2.81
CA TYR A 24 -2.37 8.51 -3.51
C TYR A 24 -3.16 8.75 -4.79
N LYS A 25 -3.06 7.85 -5.78
CA LYS A 25 -3.82 8.00 -7.03
C LYS A 25 -3.78 6.74 -7.90
N ILE A 26 -4.71 6.67 -8.85
CA ILE A 26 -4.69 5.72 -9.95
C ILE A 26 -4.58 6.52 -11.23
N LYS A 27 -3.61 6.16 -12.07
CA LYS A 27 -3.36 6.82 -13.34
C LYS A 27 -3.42 5.78 -14.46
N SER A 28 -4.23 6.06 -15.47
CA SER A 28 -4.38 5.18 -16.64
C SER A 28 -3.76 5.81 -17.88
N SER A 29 -3.29 4.97 -18.78
CA SER A 29 -2.76 5.40 -20.07
C SER A 29 -3.52 4.74 -21.22
N ASP A 30 -3.28 5.22 -22.45
CA ASP A 30 -4.01 4.78 -23.64
C ASP A 30 -3.78 3.32 -24.01
N ASP A 31 -2.67 2.74 -23.58
CA ASP A 31 -2.35 1.33 -23.83
C ASP A 31 -3.03 0.37 -22.82
N GLN A 32 -4.00 0.87 -22.09
CA GLN A 32 -4.72 0.13 -21.05
C GLN A 32 -3.82 -0.37 -19.92
N SER A 33 -2.82 0.39 -19.61
CA SER A 33 -2.02 0.20 -18.41
C SER A 33 -2.47 1.18 -17.33
N SER A 34 -2.30 0.77 -16.08
CA SER A 34 -2.66 1.60 -14.94
C SER A 34 -1.56 1.55 -13.90
N GLU A 35 -1.31 2.69 -13.27
CA GLU A 35 -0.40 2.79 -12.15
C GLU A 35 -1.19 3.16 -10.91
N ILE A 36 -1.13 2.30 -9.90
CA ILE A 36 -1.81 2.53 -8.63
C ILE A 36 -0.75 2.90 -7.61
N SER A 37 -0.96 4.00 -6.89
CA SER A 37 0.02 4.51 -5.95
C SER A 37 -0.56 4.70 -4.55
N PHE A 38 0.25 4.36 -3.55
CA PHE A 38 0.00 4.64 -2.15
C PHE A 38 1.19 5.39 -1.59
N LEU A 39 0.95 6.28 -0.64
CA LEU A 39 1.98 7.05 0.01
C LEU A 39 2.27 6.46 1.38
N LEU A 40 3.54 6.19 1.66
CA LEU A 40 4.03 5.64 2.91
C LEU A 40 4.97 6.65 3.57
N ASP A 41 5.02 6.65 4.90
CA ASP A 41 5.98 7.48 5.64
C ASP A 41 7.41 7.01 5.42
N LYS A 42 7.62 5.71 5.30
CA LYS A 42 8.95 5.12 5.16
C LYS A 42 8.87 3.82 4.38
N VAL A 43 10.01 3.36 3.89
CA VAL A 43 10.11 2.07 3.19
C VAL A 43 9.69 0.95 4.13
N SER A 44 8.90 0.01 3.62
CA SER A 44 8.41 -1.14 4.38
C SER A 44 8.77 -2.44 3.66
N PHE A 45 8.77 -3.52 4.43
CA PHE A 45 8.83 -4.85 3.83
C PHE A 45 7.49 -5.15 3.19
N ILE A 46 7.52 -5.58 1.93
CA ILE A 46 6.33 -5.81 1.13
C ILE A 46 6.35 -7.20 0.54
N LYS A 47 5.20 -7.87 0.59
CA LYS A 47 5.00 -9.16 -0.06
C LYS A 47 3.84 -9.01 -1.03
N SER A 48 4.03 -9.47 -2.28
CA SER A 48 2.99 -9.38 -3.29
C SER A 48 2.80 -10.69 -4.02
N TYR A 49 1.58 -10.97 -4.41
CA TYR A 49 1.23 -12.19 -5.14
C TYR A 49 -0.11 -12.00 -5.86
N SER A 50 -0.37 -12.85 -6.83
CA SER A 50 -1.66 -12.86 -7.52
C SER A 50 -2.43 -14.13 -7.20
N LEU A 51 -3.76 -14.03 -7.25
CA LEU A 51 -4.68 -15.12 -7.06
C LEU A 51 -5.63 -15.17 -8.26
N VAL A 52 -6.18 -16.35 -8.51
CA VAL A 52 -7.15 -16.54 -9.59
C VAL A 52 -8.48 -17.00 -9.01
N ASP A 53 -9.56 -16.90 -9.82
CA ASP A 53 -10.91 -17.34 -9.48
C ASP A 53 -11.47 -16.70 -8.19
N PRO A 54 -11.63 -15.38 -8.09
CA PRO A 54 -11.44 -14.36 -9.13
C PRO A 54 -10.00 -13.84 -9.19
N SER A 55 -9.64 -13.26 -10.33
CA SER A 55 -8.31 -12.67 -10.53
C SER A 55 -8.12 -11.45 -9.65
N ARG A 56 -7.02 -11.43 -8.89
CA ARG A 56 -6.69 -10.31 -8.03
C ARG A 56 -5.21 -10.29 -7.68
N ILE A 57 -4.72 -9.10 -7.38
CA ILE A 57 -3.34 -8.88 -6.90
C ILE A 57 -3.44 -8.50 -5.44
N VAL A 58 -2.64 -9.13 -4.60
CA VAL A 58 -2.60 -8.85 -3.15
C VAL A 58 -1.22 -8.31 -2.81
N ILE A 59 -1.20 -7.21 -2.06
CA ILE A 59 0.02 -6.57 -1.59
C ILE A 59 -0.08 -6.40 -0.09
N ASP A 60 0.80 -7.07 0.64
CA ASP A 60 0.88 -6.97 2.09
C ASP A 60 2.05 -6.07 2.46
N VAL A 61 1.74 -5.00 3.19
CA VAL A 61 2.72 -4.03 3.68
C VAL A 61 2.84 -4.25 5.18
N TYR A 62 4.01 -4.68 5.62
CA TYR A 62 4.22 -5.06 7.02
C TYR A 62 4.55 -3.85 7.88
N GLN A 63 4.21 -3.95 9.17
CA GLN A 63 4.44 -2.90 10.16
C GLN A 63 3.88 -1.56 9.70
N SER A 64 2.61 -1.59 9.29
CA SER A 64 1.96 -0.44 8.71
C SER A 64 0.50 -0.36 9.13
N ALA A 65 -0.07 0.84 8.99
CA ALA A 65 -1.48 1.07 9.26
C ALA A 65 -2.01 2.08 8.25
N LEU A 66 -3.21 1.83 7.74
CA LEU A 66 -3.89 2.78 6.87
C LEU A 66 -4.39 3.97 7.66
N LYS A 67 -4.29 5.13 7.06
CA LYS A 67 -4.89 6.35 7.60
C LYS A 67 -6.39 6.19 7.71
N SER A 68 -7.00 5.55 6.70
CA SER A 68 -8.42 5.19 6.70
C SER A 68 -8.64 4.04 5.72
N ASP A 69 -9.58 3.16 6.02
CA ASP A 69 -9.94 2.09 5.09
C ASP A 69 -10.35 2.68 3.76
N PHE A 70 -10.02 1.96 2.69
CA PHE A 70 -10.14 2.46 1.35
C PHE A 70 -10.81 1.44 0.44
N GLU A 71 -11.75 1.91 -0.37
CA GLU A 71 -12.39 1.10 -1.40
C GLU A 71 -12.83 2.01 -2.52
N GLU A 72 -12.38 1.75 -3.74
CA GLU A 72 -12.72 2.55 -4.90
C GLU A 72 -12.87 1.69 -6.14
N LYS A 73 -13.98 1.86 -6.83
CA LYS A 73 -14.22 1.22 -8.13
C LYS A 73 -13.42 1.94 -9.19
N TYR A 74 -12.95 1.18 -10.17
CA TYR A 74 -12.15 1.77 -11.23
C TYR A 74 -12.52 1.15 -12.57
N ASN A 75 -11.86 1.62 -13.63
CA ASN A 75 -12.14 1.18 -15.00
C ASN A 75 -11.38 -0.09 -15.37
N TYR A 76 -11.98 -0.91 -16.23
CA TYR A 76 -11.34 -2.07 -16.81
C TYR A 76 -9.88 -1.79 -17.20
N PRO A 77 -8.90 -2.67 -16.93
CA PRO A 77 -9.06 -4.04 -16.41
C PRO A 77 -9.18 -4.14 -14.89
N ILE A 78 -9.08 -3.05 -14.17
CA ILE A 78 -9.22 -3.01 -12.72
C ILE A 78 -10.68 -2.86 -12.37
N LYS A 79 -11.18 -3.74 -11.49
CA LYS A 79 -12.55 -3.68 -11.02
C LYS A 79 -12.66 -2.82 -9.77
N LEU A 80 -11.78 -3.06 -8.80
CA LEU A 80 -11.87 -2.45 -7.50
C LEU A 80 -10.49 -2.44 -6.86
N VAL A 81 -10.14 -1.34 -6.20
CA VAL A 81 -8.96 -1.26 -5.35
C VAL A 81 -9.45 -1.06 -3.93
N ARG A 82 -9.03 -1.91 -3.02
CA ARG A 82 -9.42 -1.84 -1.61
C ARG A 82 -8.22 -2.11 -0.72
N ALA A 83 -8.24 -1.51 0.46
CA ALA A 83 -7.17 -1.68 1.43
C ALA A 83 -7.72 -1.58 2.84
N SER A 84 -7.19 -2.39 3.72
CA SER A 84 -7.54 -2.39 5.14
C SER A 84 -6.33 -2.79 5.97
N SER A 85 -6.30 -2.38 7.22
CA SER A 85 -5.23 -2.70 8.15
C SER A 85 -5.75 -3.49 9.33
N LYS A 86 -4.94 -4.44 9.78
CA LYS A 86 -5.22 -5.23 10.97
C LYS A 86 -3.89 -5.72 11.56
N GLU A 87 -3.69 -5.48 12.84
CA GLU A 87 -2.52 -6.00 13.58
C GLU A 87 -1.18 -5.69 12.88
N ASP A 88 -0.95 -4.42 12.59
CA ASP A 88 0.29 -3.93 11.96
C ASP A 88 0.54 -4.48 10.55
N LEU A 89 -0.50 -4.96 9.90
CA LEU A 89 -0.43 -5.38 8.50
C LEU A 89 -1.48 -4.62 7.70
N THR A 90 -1.05 -4.00 6.61
CA THR A 90 -1.96 -3.40 5.63
C THR A 90 -2.01 -4.29 4.41
N ARG A 91 -3.22 -4.70 4.03
CA ARG A 91 -3.43 -5.50 2.83
C ARG A 91 -4.13 -4.66 1.79
N ILE A 92 -3.50 -4.54 0.64
CA ILE A 92 -4.06 -3.88 -0.55
C ILE A 92 -4.48 -4.99 -1.51
N VAL A 93 -5.72 -4.93 -1.98
CA VAL A 93 -6.23 -5.90 -2.94
C VAL A 93 -6.70 -5.17 -4.18
N ILE A 94 -6.19 -5.57 -5.33
CA ILE A 94 -6.61 -5.07 -6.62
C ILE A 94 -7.43 -6.15 -7.28
N ASP A 95 -8.75 -6.01 -7.27
CA ASP A 95 -9.67 -6.93 -7.93
C ASP A 95 -9.71 -6.61 -9.42
N LEU A 96 -9.65 -7.65 -10.25
CA LEU A 96 -9.51 -7.52 -11.69
C LEU A 96 -10.69 -8.21 -12.40
N TYR A 97 -11.03 -7.70 -13.59
CA TYR A 97 -12.04 -8.35 -14.43
C TYR A 97 -11.49 -9.59 -15.13
N GLU A 98 -10.17 -9.59 -15.37
CA GLU A 98 -9.50 -10.72 -16.04
C GLU A 98 -8.04 -10.75 -15.63
N TYR A 99 -7.33 -11.77 -16.07
CA TYR A 99 -5.89 -11.87 -15.82
C TYR A 99 -5.16 -10.74 -16.55
N VAL A 100 -4.20 -10.13 -15.87
CA VAL A 100 -3.41 -9.02 -16.39
C VAL A 100 -1.92 -9.28 -16.20
N ASN A 101 -1.11 -8.53 -16.91
CA ASN A 101 0.32 -8.44 -16.63
C ASN A 101 0.54 -7.42 -15.53
N TRP A 102 1.37 -7.77 -14.57
CA TRP A 102 1.71 -6.86 -13.49
C TRP A 102 3.15 -7.10 -13.05
N SER A 103 3.77 -6.09 -12.49
CA SER A 103 5.12 -6.17 -11.97
C SER A 103 5.10 -5.99 -10.46
N LYS A 104 6.16 -6.48 -9.80
CA LYS A 104 6.29 -6.30 -8.35
C LYS A 104 6.23 -4.84 -8.00
N PRO A 105 5.57 -4.48 -6.90
CA PRO A 105 5.52 -3.08 -6.46
C PRO A 105 6.91 -2.51 -6.24
N THR A 106 7.03 -1.22 -6.53
CA THR A 106 8.26 -0.47 -6.29
C THR A 106 8.03 0.58 -5.23
N GLN A 107 9.07 0.93 -4.50
CA GLN A 107 9.04 1.99 -3.49
C GLN A 107 10.02 3.07 -3.89
N GLU A 108 9.51 4.26 -4.13
CA GLU A 108 10.28 5.38 -4.64
C GLU A 108 10.25 6.54 -3.64
N LYS A 109 11.41 7.08 -3.28
CA LYS A 109 11.50 8.22 -2.38
C LYS A 109 11.09 9.48 -3.12
N THR A 110 10.18 10.26 -2.53
CA THR A 110 9.74 11.55 -3.04
C THR A 110 9.79 12.59 -1.93
N ASP A 111 9.53 13.85 -2.27
CA ASP A 111 9.47 14.92 -1.29
C ASP A 111 8.33 14.73 -0.27
N GLU A 112 7.30 14.00 -0.65
CA GLU A 112 6.13 13.76 0.22
C GLU A 112 6.26 12.50 1.07
N GLY A 113 7.20 11.63 0.76
CA GLY A 113 7.40 10.35 1.43
C GLY A 113 7.77 9.26 0.44
N ILE A 114 7.44 8.04 0.77
CA ILE A 114 7.73 6.89 -0.08
C ILE A 114 6.49 6.58 -0.92
N LEU A 115 6.65 6.57 -2.23
CA LEU A 115 5.57 6.24 -3.15
C LEU A 115 5.64 4.76 -3.51
N LEU A 116 4.64 4.01 -3.09
CA LEU A 116 4.47 2.60 -3.43
C LEU A 116 3.67 2.52 -4.72
N LYS A 117 4.27 2.00 -5.79
CA LYS A 117 3.66 1.95 -7.11
C LYS A 117 3.44 0.51 -7.58
N ILE A 118 2.26 0.26 -8.10
CA ILE A 118 1.91 -1.02 -8.71
C ILE A 118 1.47 -0.76 -10.14
N ASN A 119 2.11 -1.41 -11.11
CA ASN A 119 1.75 -1.27 -12.52
C ASN A 119 0.99 -2.50 -12.98
N VAL A 120 -0.15 -2.25 -13.59
CA VAL A 120 -1.05 -3.28 -14.13
C VAL A 120 -1.30 -2.98 -15.59
N LYS A 121 -1.10 -3.97 -16.45
CA LYS A 121 -1.30 -3.79 -17.89
C LYS A 121 -2.20 -4.89 -18.42
N LYS A 122 -3.16 -4.52 -19.26
CA LYS A 122 -4.02 -5.49 -19.93
C LYS A 122 -3.18 -6.50 -20.71
N ASN A 123 -3.56 -7.75 -20.60
CA ASN A 123 -2.85 -8.84 -21.24
C ASN A 123 -3.13 -8.88 -22.74
#